data_1c0ffad5bb05fe4a12d7744e684ba9c0
#
_entry.id   1c0ffad5bb05fe4a12d7744e684ba9c0
#
_cell.length_a   1.000
_cell.length_b   1.000
_cell.length_c   1.000
_cell.angle_alpha   90.00
_cell.angle_beta   90.00
_cell.angle_gamma   90.00
#
_symmetry.space_group_name_H-M   'P 1'
#
loop_
_entity.id
_entity.type
_entity.pdbx_description
1 polymer ?
#
loop_
_entity_poly.entity_id
_entity_poly.type
_entity_poly.pdbx_seq_one_letter_code
_entity_poly.pdbx_strand_id
1 'polypeptide(L)'
;PSAVDLASLRVGFHTDNGISTPTTETQAVVRAAAEAMASLGAPVSEDRPDGLEQTFSIGFRVFGADGNAVERRLLRDAGTEQASIVTTGASLGAVELDELLADLYSVRSRMHAYFEQHDVILCPVNAKPAIPHGTTSFPDYSYTLSYNVTGWPGVVVRAGTSPEGLPIGIQVVTAPAQEHVALAVAAHLESELGGFEAPPI
;
A
#
# COMPACT_ATOMS: atom_id res chain seq x y z
N PRO A 1 -1.25 -13.15 -17.16
CA PRO A 1 -0.79 -11.78 -17.41
C PRO A 1 -0.78 -11.45 -18.91
N SER A 2 -0.39 -12.39 -19.78
CA SER A 2 -0.25 -12.19 -21.24
C SER A 2 -1.57 -11.88 -22.01
N ALA A 3 -2.71 -11.96 -21.36
CA ALA A 3 -4.02 -11.68 -21.96
C ALA A 3 -4.60 -10.30 -21.59
N VAL A 4 -3.86 -9.49 -20.79
CA VAL A 4 -4.29 -8.15 -20.38
C VAL A 4 -3.83 -7.13 -21.39
N ASP A 5 -4.76 -6.33 -21.93
CA ASP A 5 -4.45 -5.18 -22.77
C ASP A 5 -4.14 -3.97 -21.88
N LEU A 6 -2.84 -3.74 -21.65
CA LEU A 6 -2.37 -2.67 -20.77
C LEU A 6 -2.73 -1.27 -21.29
N ALA A 7 -2.84 -1.07 -22.60
CA ALA A 7 -3.16 0.23 -23.18
C ALA A 7 -4.62 0.65 -22.93
N SER A 8 -5.50 -0.31 -22.65
CA SER A 8 -6.92 -0.04 -22.37
C SER A 8 -7.21 0.21 -20.88
N LEU A 9 -6.25 -0.03 -19.98
CA LEU A 9 -6.44 0.13 -18.54
C LEU A 9 -6.53 1.60 -18.14
N ARG A 10 -7.54 1.95 -17.37
CA ARG A 10 -7.68 3.27 -16.73
C ARG A 10 -6.83 3.30 -15.48
N VAL A 11 -5.74 4.03 -15.51
CA VAL A 11 -4.75 4.08 -14.44
C VAL A 11 -4.91 5.35 -13.63
N GLY A 12 -5.24 5.22 -12.35
CA GLY A 12 -5.11 6.31 -11.41
C GLY A 12 -3.80 6.22 -10.65
N PHE A 13 -3.21 7.34 -10.28
CA PHE A 13 -2.03 7.34 -9.41
C PHE A 13 -2.10 8.47 -8.38
N HIS A 14 -1.46 8.25 -7.24
CA HIS A 14 -1.25 9.31 -6.27
C HIS A 14 0.14 9.22 -5.67
N THR A 15 0.74 10.38 -5.45
CA THR A 15 2.04 10.51 -4.81
C THR A 15 1.94 10.75 -3.31
N ASP A 16 0.76 11.13 -2.81
CA ASP A 16 0.49 11.42 -1.39
C ASP A 16 -0.86 10.84 -0.98
N ASN A 17 -0.92 10.19 0.19
CA ASN A 17 -2.15 9.59 0.72
C ASN A 17 -2.85 10.47 1.77
N GLY A 18 -2.33 11.66 2.07
CA GLY A 18 -2.86 12.57 3.08
C GLY A 18 -2.52 12.19 4.53
N ILE A 19 -1.65 11.18 4.74
CA ILE A 19 -1.27 10.67 6.06
C ILE A 19 0.21 10.92 6.33
N SER A 20 1.07 10.54 5.38
CA SER A 20 2.52 10.77 5.44
C SER A 20 3.02 11.22 4.08
N THR A 21 3.63 12.39 4.02
CA THR A 21 4.15 12.96 2.78
C THR A 21 5.42 12.23 2.36
N PRO A 22 5.47 11.65 1.16
CA PRO A 22 6.63 10.95 0.66
C PRO A 22 7.79 11.90 0.33
N THR A 23 8.99 11.33 0.35
CA THR A 23 10.17 12.05 -0.13
C THR A 23 10.05 12.37 -1.63
N THR A 24 10.81 13.37 -2.09
CA THR A 24 10.76 13.81 -3.49
C THR A 24 11.12 12.70 -4.47
N GLU A 25 12.10 11.87 -4.13
CA GLU A 25 12.52 10.74 -4.94
C GLU A 25 11.44 9.62 -4.98
N THR A 26 10.74 9.39 -3.88
CA THR A 26 9.61 8.45 -3.85
C THR A 26 8.46 8.93 -4.74
N GLN A 27 8.13 10.23 -4.67
CA GLN A 27 7.12 10.81 -5.56
C GLN A 27 7.53 10.74 -7.03
N ALA A 28 8.82 10.98 -7.33
CA ALA A 28 9.34 10.90 -8.71
C ALA A 28 9.22 9.49 -9.29
N VAL A 29 9.46 8.45 -8.48
CA VAL A 29 9.28 7.04 -8.89
C VAL A 29 7.84 6.74 -9.26
N VAL A 30 6.86 7.23 -8.47
CA VAL A 30 5.44 7.03 -8.80
C VAL A 30 5.06 7.74 -10.10
N ARG A 31 5.54 8.96 -10.33
CA ARG A 31 5.30 9.69 -11.59
C ARG A 31 5.93 8.98 -12.79
N ALA A 32 7.14 8.46 -12.65
CA ALA A 32 7.80 7.68 -13.71
C ALA A 32 7.00 6.41 -14.07
N ALA A 33 6.43 5.73 -13.07
CA ALA A 33 5.56 4.57 -13.30
C ALA A 33 4.26 4.97 -14.03
N ALA A 34 3.67 6.11 -13.67
CA ALA A 34 2.50 6.65 -14.34
C ALA A 34 2.82 7.02 -15.83
N GLU A 35 3.97 7.65 -16.07
CA GLU A 35 4.47 7.98 -17.42
C GLU A 35 4.74 6.72 -18.26
N ALA A 36 5.28 5.66 -17.67
CA ALA A 36 5.48 4.38 -18.36
C ALA A 36 4.15 3.80 -18.86
N MET A 37 3.10 3.82 -18.03
CA MET A 37 1.76 3.39 -18.44
C MET A 37 1.16 4.32 -19.53
N ALA A 38 1.29 5.63 -19.38
CA ALA A 38 0.83 6.59 -20.38
C ALA A 38 1.51 6.39 -21.73
N SER A 39 2.79 6.00 -21.75
CA SER A 39 3.56 5.74 -22.97
C SER A 39 3.04 4.53 -23.78
N LEU A 40 2.32 3.60 -23.12
CA LEU A 40 1.58 2.52 -23.79
C LEU A 40 0.27 3.00 -24.44
N GLY A 41 -0.19 4.21 -24.11
CA GLY A 41 -1.49 4.75 -24.53
C GLY A 41 -2.59 4.57 -23.48
N ALA A 42 -2.30 4.05 -22.28
CA ALA A 42 -3.26 3.93 -21.19
C ALA A 42 -3.74 5.32 -20.73
N PRO A 43 -5.04 5.54 -20.50
CA PRO A 43 -5.53 6.73 -19.81
C PRO A 43 -4.99 6.78 -18.37
N VAL A 44 -4.27 7.86 -18.04
CA VAL A 44 -3.64 8.04 -16.72
C VAL A 44 -4.12 9.35 -16.09
N SER A 45 -4.49 9.32 -14.82
CA SER A 45 -4.90 10.50 -14.04
C SER A 45 -4.27 10.52 -12.66
N GLU A 46 -3.90 11.71 -12.17
CA GLU A 46 -3.49 11.88 -10.77
C GLU A 46 -4.74 12.00 -9.91
N ASP A 47 -5.08 10.94 -9.20
CA ASP A 47 -6.28 10.82 -8.38
C ASP A 47 -6.11 9.71 -7.32
N ARG A 48 -6.90 9.76 -6.25
CA ARG A 48 -6.84 8.77 -5.15
C ARG A 48 -8.24 8.41 -4.64
N PRO A 49 -8.43 7.19 -4.09
CA PRO A 49 -9.70 6.77 -3.52
C PRO A 49 -10.19 7.70 -2.39
N ASP A 50 -11.48 8.01 -2.39
CA ASP A 50 -12.12 8.77 -1.30
C ASP A 50 -12.09 7.97 0.01
N GLY A 51 -11.69 8.61 1.09
CA GLY A 51 -11.54 8.00 2.42
C GLY A 51 -10.20 7.33 2.68
N LEU A 52 -9.26 7.39 1.73
CA LEU A 52 -7.92 6.79 1.89
C LEU A 52 -7.23 7.26 3.17
N GLU A 53 -7.32 8.53 3.52
CA GLU A 53 -6.72 9.13 4.72
C GLU A 53 -7.27 8.59 6.04
N GLN A 54 -8.46 7.97 6.03
CA GLN A 54 -9.10 7.40 7.23
C GLN A 54 -8.62 5.98 7.53
N THR A 55 -8.05 5.29 6.53
CA THR A 55 -7.65 3.88 6.62
C THR A 55 -6.60 3.62 7.69
N PHE A 56 -5.70 4.58 7.92
CA PHE A 56 -4.63 4.43 8.90
C PHE A 56 -5.17 4.31 10.33
N SER A 57 -6.02 5.26 10.75
CA SER A 57 -6.61 5.25 12.09
C SER A 57 -7.54 4.06 12.30
N ILE A 58 -8.36 3.73 11.31
CA ILE A 58 -9.25 2.56 11.35
C ILE A 58 -8.44 1.27 11.41
N GLY A 59 -7.40 1.13 10.58
CA GLY A 59 -6.55 -0.06 10.52
C GLY A 59 -5.84 -0.33 11.85
N PHE A 60 -5.25 0.70 12.47
CA PHE A 60 -4.61 0.56 13.78
C PHE A 60 -5.60 0.16 14.88
N ARG A 61 -6.82 0.72 14.87
CA ARG A 61 -7.85 0.33 15.83
C ARG A 61 -8.32 -1.11 15.61
N VAL A 62 -8.45 -1.55 14.37
CA VAL A 62 -8.84 -2.94 14.03
C VAL A 62 -7.75 -3.91 14.48
N PHE A 63 -6.47 -3.65 14.17
CA PHE A 63 -5.38 -4.53 14.59
C PHE A 63 -5.18 -4.58 16.11
N GLY A 64 -5.46 -3.49 16.81
CA GLY A 64 -5.37 -3.44 18.26
C GLY A 64 -6.67 -3.76 19.00
N ALA A 65 -7.75 -4.17 18.32
CA ALA A 65 -9.08 -4.29 18.89
C ALA A 65 -9.19 -5.30 20.06
N ASP A 66 -8.38 -6.35 20.05
CA ASP A 66 -8.30 -7.35 21.12
C ASP A 66 -7.26 -6.98 22.21
N GLY A 67 -6.71 -5.76 22.17
CA GLY A 67 -5.61 -5.32 23.02
C GLY A 67 -4.30 -6.04 22.72
N ASN A 68 -4.10 -6.53 21.50
CA ASN A 68 -2.98 -7.34 21.02
C ASN A 68 -2.82 -8.69 21.79
N ALA A 69 -3.92 -9.29 22.20
CA ALA A 69 -3.91 -10.53 22.95
C ALA A 69 -3.45 -11.73 22.10
N VAL A 70 -3.85 -11.74 20.80
CA VAL A 70 -3.45 -12.78 19.85
C VAL A 70 -1.95 -12.73 19.60
N GLU A 71 -1.40 -11.55 19.31
CA GLU A 71 0.03 -11.35 19.06
C GLU A 71 0.87 -11.77 20.29
N ARG A 72 0.47 -11.34 21.48
CA ARG A 72 1.17 -11.75 22.72
C ARG A 72 1.13 -13.27 22.94
N ARG A 73 0.03 -13.94 22.59
CA ARG A 73 -0.05 -15.39 22.65
C ARG A 73 0.92 -16.04 21.66
N LEU A 74 0.92 -15.59 20.39
CA LEU A 74 1.83 -16.10 19.36
C LEU A 74 3.31 -15.92 19.74
N LEU A 75 3.67 -14.77 20.34
CA LEU A 75 5.04 -14.52 20.81
C LEU A 75 5.44 -15.48 21.94
N ARG A 76 4.55 -15.71 22.92
CA ARG A 76 4.79 -16.69 23.98
C ARG A 76 4.96 -18.10 23.43
N ASP A 77 4.10 -18.51 22.50
CA ASP A 77 4.14 -19.85 21.89
C ASP A 77 5.41 -20.05 21.05
N ALA A 78 5.95 -18.96 20.46
CA ALA A 78 7.23 -18.94 19.75
C ALA A 78 8.46 -18.82 20.68
N GLY A 79 8.28 -18.71 21.98
CA GLY A 79 9.39 -18.57 22.92
C GLY A 79 10.12 -17.23 22.86
N THR A 80 9.46 -16.19 22.36
CA THR A 80 9.99 -14.81 22.31
C THR A 80 9.03 -13.84 23.00
N GLU A 81 9.57 -12.94 23.81
CA GLU A 81 8.75 -11.93 24.51
C GLU A 81 8.88 -10.53 23.88
N GLN A 82 9.77 -10.36 22.90
CA GLN A 82 10.08 -9.05 22.32
C GLN A 82 9.61 -8.93 20.88
N ALA A 83 8.49 -8.23 20.67
CA ALA A 83 8.23 -7.53 19.43
C ALA A 83 7.95 -6.06 19.78
N SER A 84 8.77 -5.16 19.27
CA SER A 84 8.66 -3.71 19.50
C SER A 84 7.35 -3.10 18.96
N ILE A 85 6.58 -3.89 18.23
CA ILE A 85 5.31 -3.49 17.57
C ILE A 85 4.10 -3.83 18.46
N VAL A 86 4.22 -4.79 19.40
CA VAL A 86 3.09 -5.21 20.24
C VAL A 86 2.97 -4.27 21.44
N THR A 87 2.03 -3.34 21.35
CA THR A 87 1.68 -2.48 22.48
C THR A 87 0.68 -3.17 23.42
N THR A 88 0.72 -2.83 24.70
CA THR A 88 -0.32 -3.24 25.65
C THR A 88 -1.46 -2.24 25.60
N GLY A 89 -2.60 -2.63 25.05
CA GLY A 89 -3.83 -1.85 25.02
C GLY A 89 -4.96 -2.57 25.74
N ALA A 90 -6.03 -1.86 26.09
CA ALA A 90 -7.29 -2.47 26.48
C ALA A 90 -8.01 -2.98 25.23
N SER A 91 -8.63 -4.16 25.31
CA SER A 91 -9.52 -4.63 24.25
C SER A 91 -10.79 -3.78 24.18
N LEU A 92 -11.32 -3.63 22.96
CA LEU A 92 -12.60 -2.96 22.74
C LEU A 92 -13.75 -3.79 23.31
N GLY A 93 -14.79 -3.11 23.80
CA GLY A 93 -16.07 -3.74 24.08
C GLY A 93 -16.81 -4.12 22.80
N ALA A 94 -17.83 -4.98 22.90
CA ALA A 94 -18.57 -5.45 21.74
C ALA A 94 -19.25 -4.31 20.94
N VAL A 95 -19.76 -3.30 21.62
CA VAL A 95 -20.40 -2.14 20.97
C VAL A 95 -19.37 -1.31 20.22
N GLU A 96 -18.23 -1.01 20.86
CA GLU A 96 -17.14 -0.25 20.24
C GLU A 96 -16.53 -0.98 19.03
N LEU A 97 -16.47 -2.32 19.09
CA LEU A 97 -16.02 -3.13 17.96
C LEU A 97 -17.03 -3.09 16.81
N ASP A 98 -18.33 -3.17 17.10
CA ASP A 98 -19.38 -3.08 16.07
C ASP A 98 -19.34 -1.74 15.35
N GLU A 99 -19.21 -0.63 16.10
CA GLU A 99 -19.04 0.72 15.54
C GLU A 99 -17.78 0.82 14.66
N LEU A 100 -16.64 0.28 15.12
CA LEU A 100 -15.39 0.26 14.36
C LEU A 100 -15.52 -0.54 13.07
N LEU A 101 -16.21 -1.68 13.09
CA LEU A 101 -16.46 -2.48 11.89
C LEU A 101 -17.42 -1.75 10.92
N ALA A 102 -18.40 -1.02 11.41
CA ALA A 102 -19.25 -0.18 10.58
C ALA A 102 -18.44 0.91 9.87
N ASP A 103 -17.53 1.59 10.58
CA ASP A 103 -16.58 2.57 9.99
C ASP A 103 -15.70 1.92 8.92
N LEU A 104 -15.15 0.74 9.20
CA LEU A 104 -14.33 -0.03 8.27
C LEU A 104 -15.09 -0.35 6.98
N TYR A 105 -16.31 -0.88 7.08
CA TYR A 105 -17.12 -1.21 5.92
C TYR A 105 -17.54 0.05 5.13
N SER A 106 -17.83 1.14 5.81
CA SER A 106 -18.14 2.42 5.18
C SER A 106 -16.96 2.94 4.34
N VAL A 107 -15.75 2.95 4.90
CA VAL A 107 -14.54 3.37 4.17
C VAL A 107 -14.25 2.43 3.00
N ARG A 108 -14.32 1.12 3.20
CA ARG A 108 -14.14 0.14 2.12
C ARG A 108 -15.10 0.37 0.95
N SER A 109 -16.36 0.66 1.24
CA SER A 109 -17.39 0.93 0.21
C SER A 109 -17.08 2.20 -0.57
N ARG A 110 -16.72 3.29 0.12
CA ARG A 110 -16.35 4.54 -0.55
C ARG A 110 -15.10 4.38 -1.42
N MET A 111 -14.06 3.76 -0.89
CA MET A 111 -12.85 3.50 -1.65
C MET A 111 -13.12 2.61 -2.87
N HIS A 112 -14.02 1.61 -2.74
CA HIS A 112 -14.31 0.70 -3.84
C HIS A 112 -14.98 1.39 -5.03
N ALA A 113 -15.74 2.46 -4.81
CA ALA A 113 -16.32 3.26 -5.89
C ALA A 113 -15.26 3.85 -6.85
N TYR A 114 -14.01 3.96 -6.40
CA TYR A 114 -12.89 4.37 -7.26
C TYR A 114 -12.72 3.48 -8.50
N PHE A 115 -12.95 2.19 -8.35
CA PHE A 115 -12.84 1.23 -9.46
C PHE A 115 -14.00 1.27 -10.47
N GLU A 116 -15.00 2.11 -10.28
CA GLU A 116 -15.98 2.41 -11.33
C GLU A 116 -15.33 3.22 -12.48
N GLN A 117 -14.30 4.00 -12.18
CA GLN A 117 -13.61 4.87 -13.13
C GLN A 117 -12.17 4.46 -13.41
N HIS A 118 -11.56 3.62 -12.57
CA HIS A 118 -10.17 3.17 -12.67
C HIS A 118 -10.09 1.65 -12.60
N ASP A 119 -9.06 1.08 -13.19
CA ASP A 119 -8.77 -0.36 -13.17
C ASP A 119 -7.55 -0.66 -12.30
N VAL A 120 -6.64 0.33 -12.17
CA VAL A 120 -5.35 0.21 -11.46
C VAL A 120 -5.08 1.48 -10.66
N ILE A 121 -4.48 1.30 -9.49
CA ILE A 121 -3.88 2.38 -8.69
C ILE A 121 -2.37 2.18 -8.66
N LEU A 122 -1.61 3.24 -8.96
CA LEU A 122 -0.18 3.31 -8.72
C LEU A 122 0.11 4.25 -7.54
N CYS A 123 0.86 3.78 -6.56
CA CYS A 123 1.15 4.59 -5.37
C CYS A 123 2.47 4.18 -4.71
N PRO A 124 3.00 5.00 -3.79
CA PRO A 124 4.17 4.62 -2.99
C PRO A 124 3.92 3.32 -2.21
N VAL A 125 4.98 2.56 -1.96
CA VAL A 125 4.96 1.43 -1.01
C VAL A 125 5.11 1.93 0.41
N ASN A 126 5.96 2.93 0.58
CA ASN A 126 6.26 3.61 1.83
C ASN A 126 6.53 5.09 1.53
N ALA A 127 6.38 5.96 2.52
CA ALA A 127 6.69 7.38 2.32
C ALA A 127 8.18 7.65 2.05
N LYS A 128 9.05 6.74 2.48
CA LYS A 128 10.52 6.88 2.40
C LYS A 128 11.17 5.62 1.85
N PRO A 129 12.37 5.71 1.29
CA PRO A 129 13.28 4.56 1.13
C PRO A 129 13.54 3.89 2.48
N ALA A 130 14.29 2.79 2.49
CA ALA A 130 14.65 2.11 3.74
C ALA A 130 15.23 3.08 4.76
N ILE A 131 14.69 3.05 5.97
CA ILE A 131 15.10 3.92 7.08
C ILE A 131 16.13 3.21 7.98
N PRO A 132 16.98 3.93 8.70
CA PRO A 132 17.89 3.34 9.67
C PRO A 132 17.15 2.53 10.74
N HIS A 133 17.74 1.42 11.20
CA HIS A 133 17.17 0.62 12.27
C HIS A 133 16.88 1.46 13.51
N GLY A 134 15.73 1.26 14.13
CA GLY A 134 15.30 1.98 15.33
C GLY A 134 14.69 3.36 15.08
N THR A 135 14.51 3.78 13.83
CA THR A 135 13.91 5.09 13.47
C THR A 135 12.51 4.95 12.85
N THR A 136 11.79 3.88 13.19
CA THR A 136 10.48 3.57 12.60
C THR A 136 9.47 4.69 12.83
N SER A 137 8.81 5.11 11.76
CA SER A 137 7.65 6.00 11.76
C SER A 137 6.44 5.22 11.24
N PHE A 138 5.47 4.92 12.10
CA PHE A 138 4.29 4.16 11.70
C PHE A 138 3.48 4.81 10.57
N PRO A 139 3.28 6.14 10.52
CA PRO A 139 2.59 6.77 9.41
C PRO A 139 3.22 6.51 8.04
N ASP A 140 4.52 6.27 7.96
CA ASP A 140 5.19 6.00 6.69
C ASP A 140 4.73 4.68 6.04
N TYR A 141 4.25 3.72 6.85
CA TYR A 141 3.66 2.46 6.37
C TYR A 141 2.17 2.57 5.99
N SER A 142 1.58 3.75 6.09
CA SER A 142 0.16 3.96 5.76
C SER A 142 -0.18 3.58 4.32
N TYR A 143 0.77 3.64 3.41
CA TYR A 143 0.59 3.29 2.00
C TYR A 143 0.23 1.81 1.79
N THR A 144 0.86 0.90 2.52
CA THR A 144 0.52 -0.54 2.47
C THR A 144 -0.65 -0.87 3.39
N LEU A 145 -0.74 -0.22 4.55
CA LEU A 145 -1.80 -0.44 5.52
C LEU A 145 -3.18 -0.18 4.93
N SER A 146 -3.33 0.87 4.13
CA SER A 146 -4.60 1.21 3.47
C SER A 146 -5.16 0.05 2.66
N TYR A 147 -4.32 -0.66 1.91
CA TYR A 147 -4.74 -1.77 1.08
C TYR A 147 -4.85 -3.09 1.83
N ASN A 148 -4.14 -3.25 2.95
CA ASN A 148 -4.40 -4.33 3.91
C ASN A 148 -5.78 -4.18 4.55
N VAL A 149 -6.17 -2.95 4.90
CA VAL A 149 -7.48 -2.63 5.47
C VAL A 149 -8.61 -2.92 4.49
N THR A 150 -8.43 -2.61 3.20
CA THR A 150 -9.42 -2.92 2.16
C THR A 150 -9.42 -4.38 1.73
N GLY A 151 -8.30 -5.08 1.88
CA GLY A 151 -8.10 -6.45 1.38
C GLY A 151 -7.94 -6.50 -0.14
N TRP A 152 -7.47 -5.40 -0.76
CA TRP A 152 -7.25 -5.36 -2.20
C TRP A 152 -5.91 -5.97 -2.58
N PRO A 153 -5.84 -6.66 -3.74
CA PRO A 153 -4.58 -7.21 -4.22
C PRO A 153 -3.59 -6.10 -4.55
N GLY A 154 -2.36 -6.27 -4.09
CA GLY A 154 -1.26 -5.37 -4.36
C GLY A 154 0.01 -6.11 -4.76
N VAL A 155 0.72 -5.60 -5.76
CA VAL A 155 2.02 -6.08 -6.21
C VAL A 155 3.04 -4.97 -6.08
N VAL A 156 4.23 -5.28 -5.60
CA VAL A 156 5.32 -4.31 -5.47
C VAL A 156 6.47 -4.73 -6.36
N VAL A 157 6.97 -3.79 -7.16
CA VAL A 157 8.20 -3.94 -7.94
C VAL A 157 9.16 -2.80 -7.64
N ARG A 158 10.47 -3.04 -7.75
CA ARG A 158 11.46 -1.96 -7.71
C ARG A 158 11.28 -1.08 -8.95
N ALA A 159 11.23 0.22 -8.74
CA ALA A 159 10.99 1.19 -9.81
C ALA A 159 11.94 2.39 -9.76
N GLY A 160 12.87 2.42 -8.82
CA GLY A 160 13.84 3.49 -8.72
C GLY A 160 14.86 3.28 -7.60
N THR A 161 15.70 4.29 -7.42
CA THR A 161 16.77 4.29 -6.42
C THR A 161 16.88 5.69 -5.81
N SER A 162 17.05 5.78 -4.50
CA SER A 162 17.30 7.05 -3.83
C SER A 162 18.71 7.58 -4.11
N PRO A 163 19.01 8.85 -3.82
CA PRO A 163 20.36 9.40 -3.94
C PRO A 163 21.42 8.63 -3.15
N GLU A 164 21.03 7.95 -2.07
CA GLU A 164 21.90 7.12 -1.23
C GLU A 164 22.09 5.69 -1.77
N GLY A 165 21.47 5.36 -2.90
CA GLY A 165 21.55 4.03 -3.50
C GLY A 165 20.53 3.02 -2.97
N LEU A 166 19.53 3.45 -2.20
CA LEU A 166 18.49 2.57 -1.65
C LEU A 166 17.38 2.33 -2.67
N PRO A 167 16.86 1.09 -2.81
CA PRO A 167 15.78 0.81 -3.74
C PRO A 167 14.47 1.49 -3.30
N ILE A 168 13.71 1.97 -4.28
CA ILE A 168 12.36 2.51 -4.11
C ILE A 168 11.41 1.64 -4.91
N GLY A 169 10.35 1.16 -4.25
CA GLY A 169 9.29 0.36 -4.88
C GLY A 169 8.11 1.21 -5.33
N ILE A 170 7.41 0.72 -6.34
CA ILE A 170 6.06 1.14 -6.71
C ILE A 170 5.06 0.06 -6.32
N GLN A 171 3.91 0.44 -5.78
CA GLN A 171 2.80 -0.46 -5.49
C GLN A 171 1.74 -0.34 -6.58
N VAL A 172 1.36 -1.48 -7.14
CA VAL A 172 0.27 -1.64 -8.12
C VAL A 172 -0.89 -2.30 -7.39
N VAL A 173 -2.01 -1.61 -7.30
CA VAL A 173 -3.21 -2.09 -6.60
C VAL A 173 -4.38 -2.18 -7.58
N THR A 174 -5.20 -3.21 -7.44
CA THR A 174 -6.39 -3.43 -8.28
C THR A 174 -7.60 -3.81 -7.43
N ALA A 175 -8.77 -3.83 -8.05
CA ALA A 175 -9.98 -4.34 -7.41
C ALA A 175 -9.81 -5.81 -7.00
N PRO A 176 -10.60 -6.31 -6.03
CA PRO A 176 -10.61 -7.72 -5.64
C PRO A 176 -10.80 -8.65 -6.84
N ALA A 177 -10.10 -9.78 -6.84
CA ALA A 177 -10.08 -10.79 -7.89
C ALA A 177 -9.47 -10.32 -9.25
N GLN A 178 -8.74 -9.20 -9.24
CA GLN A 178 -8.02 -8.68 -10.41
C GLN A 178 -6.48 -8.84 -10.28
N GLU A 179 -6.01 -9.83 -9.56
CA GLU A 179 -4.56 -10.09 -9.34
C GLU A 179 -3.80 -10.24 -10.67
N HIS A 180 -4.45 -10.80 -11.69
CA HIS A 180 -3.85 -10.98 -13.01
C HIS A 180 -3.57 -9.65 -13.71
N VAL A 181 -4.39 -8.61 -13.48
CA VAL A 181 -4.16 -7.24 -13.97
C VAL A 181 -3.00 -6.62 -13.21
N ALA A 182 -2.99 -6.71 -11.87
CA ALA A 182 -1.90 -6.19 -11.05
C ALA A 182 -0.55 -6.79 -11.47
N LEU A 183 -0.49 -8.11 -11.69
CA LEU A 183 0.71 -8.82 -12.14
C LEU A 183 1.16 -8.41 -13.55
N ALA A 184 0.21 -8.17 -14.47
CA ALA A 184 0.54 -7.74 -15.83
C ALA A 184 1.15 -6.33 -15.84
N VAL A 185 0.56 -5.40 -15.10
CA VAL A 185 1.09 -4.03 -14.93
C VAL A 185 2.44 -4.06 -14.24
N ALA A 186 2.59 -4.81 -13.15
CA ALA A 186 3.84 -4.95 -12.42
C ALA A 186 4.98 -5.48 -13.31
N ALA A 187 4.72 -6.51 -14.13
CA ALA A 187 5.71 -7.06 -15.05
C ALA A 187 6.15 -6.04 -16.12
N HIS A 188 5.23 -5.20 -16.62
CA HIS A 188 5.58 -4.13 -17.52
C HIS A 188 6.45 -3.07 -16.82
N LEU A 189 6.04 -2.59 -15.66
CA LEU A 189 6.79 -1.57 -14.91
C LEU A 189 8.18 -2.09 -14.49
N GLU A 190 8.31 -3.36 -14.11
CA GLU A 190 9.60 -3.99 -13.82
C GLU A 190 10.54 -3.95 -15.03
N SER A 191 10.02 -4.23 -16.24
CA SER A 191 10.78 -4.17 -17.47
C SER A 191 11.23 -2.75 -17.83
N GLU A 192 10.34 -1.75 -17.66
CA GLU A 192 10.60 -0.37 -18.06
C GLU A 192 11.47 0.40 -17.06
N LEU A 193 11.36 0.11 -15.76
CA LEU A 193 11.98 0.88 -14.68
C LEU A 193 13.23 0.23 -14.07
N GLY A 194 13.76 -0.80 -14.73
CA GLY A 194 15.05 -1.41 -14.39
C GLY A 194 14.98 -2.63 -13.47
N GLY A 195 13.81 -3.00 -12.96
CA GLY A 195 13.56 -4.27 -12.28
C GLY A 195 14.42 -4.55 -11.05
N PHE A 196 14.56 -5.86 -10.74
CA PHE A 196 15.37 -6.32 -9.63
C PHE A 196 16.86 -6.08 -9.88
N GLU A 197 17.52 -5.56 -8.86
CA GLU A 197 18.97 -5.37 -8.79
C GLU A 197 19.50 -5.99 -7.51
N ALA A 198 20.48 -6.87 -7.63
CA ALA A 198 21.04 -7.54 -6.47
C ALA A 198 21.75 -6.53 -5.55
N PRO A 199 21.55 -6.60 -4.23
CA PRO A 199 22.26 -5.70 -3.32
C PRO A 199 23.77 -5.96 -3.40
N PRO A 200 24.61 -4.91 -3.26
CA PRO A 200 26.04 -5.08 -3.15
C PRO A 200 26.36 -5.76 -1.81
N ILE A 201 26.72 -7.05 -1.88
CA ILE A 201 27.11 -7.85 -0.70
C ILE A 201 28.62 -7.99 -0.70
#